data_c2a93e86641886f5e2a837ef1f19d50a
#
_entry.id   c2a93e86641886f5e2a837ef1f19d50a
#
_cell.length_a   1.000
_cell.length_b   1.000
_cell.length_c   1.000
_cell.angle_alpha   90.00
_cell.angle_beta   90.00
_cell.angle_gamma   90.00
#
_symmetry.space_group_name_H-M   'P 1'
#
loop_
_entity.id
_entity.type
_entity.pdbx_description
1 polymer ?
#
loop_
_entity_poly.entity_id
_entity_poly.type
_entity_poly.pdbx_seq_one_letter_code
_entity_poly.pdbx_strand_id
1 'polypeptide(L)'
;MDLKIAVLPGDGIGPEIIEQAIKAIDATCKKYGHTVGYTYGSVGATAIDKTGNPYPEETHRICMQSDAVLFGAIGDPRFDNNPQAKVRPEQGLLEMRKKLGLYANLRPVSTFKSLVHRSPLRQELVEGADFICIRELTGGIYFGRPQGRS
;
A
#
# COMPACT_ATOMS: atom_id res chain seq x y z
N MET A 1 -16.70 -6.79 16.79
CA MET A 1 -16.37 -5.41 16.36
C MET A 1 -16.96 -5.23 14.97
N ASP A 2 -17.45 -4.03 14.68
CA ASP A 2 -17.91 -3.66 13.34
C ASP A 2 -16.82 -2.84 12.70
N LEU A 3 -16.19 -3.38 11.68
CA LEU A 3 -15.04 -2.78 11.01
C LEU A 3 -15.44 -2.14 9.69
N LYS A 4 -14.95 -0.94 9.41
CA LYS A 4 -15.11 -0.25 8.12
C LYS A 4 -13.74 -0.17 7.44
N ILE A 5 -13.63 -0.78 6.28
CA ILE A 5 -12.36 -0.84 5.54
C ILE A 5 -12.51 -0.11 4.20
N ALA A 6 -11.66 0.90 3.99
CA ALA A 6 -11.46 1.47 2.66
C ALA A 6 -10.63 0.49 1.82
N VAL A 7 -11.12 0.13 0.64
CA VAL A 7 -10.44 -0.78 -0.28
C VAL A 7 -9.93 -0.01 -1.47
N LEU A 8 -8.62 0.03 -1.63
CA LEU A 8 -7.94 0.71 -2.73
C LEU A 8 -7.16 -0.32 -3.56
N PRO A 9 -7.79 -0.97 -4.56
CA PRO A 9 -7.13 -2.00 -5.36
C PRO A 9 -5.90 -1.45 -6.11
N GLY A 10 -5.99 -0.23 -6.64
CA GLY A 10 -4.92 0.40 -7.40
C GLY A 10 -4.77 -0.21 -8.79
N ASP A 11 -3.51 -0.50 -9.18
CA ASP A 11 -3.09 -0.82 -10.54
C ASP A 11 -2.55 -2.24 -10.65
N GLY A 12 -2.39 -2.72 -11.88
CA GLY A 12 -1.70 -3.97 -12.21
C GLY A 12 -2.27 -5.18 -11.48
N ILE A 13 -1.43 -5.83 -10.66
CA ILE A 13 -1.79 -7.00 -9.83
C ILE A 13 -2.69 -6.65 -8.65
N GLY A 14 -2.86 -5.36 -8.34
CA GLY A 14 -3.57 -4.88 -7.15
C GLY A 14 -4.98 -5.46 -6.98
N PRO A 15 -5.87 -5.40 -7.97
CA PRO A 15 -7.21 -5.97 -7.86
C PRO A 15 -7.22 -7.45 -7.51
N GLU A 16 -6.33 -8.24 -8.12
CA GLU A 16 -6.23 -9.69 -7.90
C GLU A 16 -5.81 -10.01 -6.45
N ILE A 17 -4.78 -9.33 -5.93
CA ILE A 17 -4.32 -9.58 -4.56
C ILE A 17 -5.34 -9.09 -3.53
N ILE A 18 -6.04 -7.97 -3.79
CA ILE A 18 -7.10 -7.45 -2.92
C ILE A 18 -8.24 -8.45 -2.79
N GLU A 19 -8.66 -9.08 -3.88
CA GLU A 19 -9.70 -10.11 -3.84
C GLU A 19 -9.33 -11.25 -2.88
N GLN A 20 -8.09 -11.72 -2.91
CA GLN A 20 -7.63 -12.78 -2.01
C GLN A 20 -7.51 -12.28 -0.56
N ALA A 21 -7.05 -11.05 -0.35
CA ALA A 21 -6.97 -10.44 0.96
C ALA A 21 -8.35 -10.31 1.63
N ILE A 22 -9.38 -9.91 0.87
CA ILE A 22 -10.76 -9.83 1.35
C ILE A 22 -11.26 -11.19 1.82
N LYS A 23 -11.03 -12.27 1.04
CA LYS A 23 -11.40 -13.63 1.46
C LYS A 23 -10.78 -14.03 2.81
N ALA A 24 -9.52 -13.65 3.03
CA ALA A 24 -8.83 -13.92 4.31
C ALA A 24 -9.41 -13.10 5.46
N ILE A 25 -9.73 -11.81 5.23
CA ILE A 25 -10.37 -10.93 6.22
C ILE A 25 -11.75 -11.47 6.58
N ASP A 26 -12.57 -11.81 5.60
CA ASP A 26 -13.92 -12.35 5.82
C ASP A 26 -13.90 -13.64 6.63
N ALA A 27 -13.00 -14.56 6.27
CA ALA A 27 -12.82 -15.81 7.01
C ALA A 27 -12.40 -15.56 8.46
N THR A 28 -11.52 -14.59 8.69
CA THR A 28 -11.07 -14.19 10.03
C THR A 28 -12.20 -13.54 10.81
N CYS A 29 -12.91 -12.59 10.23
CA CYS A 29 -14.04 -11.93 10.86
C CYS A 29 -15.12 -12.95 11.25
N LYS A 30 -15.46 -13.87 10.35
CA LYS A 30 -16.41 -14.96 10.63
C LYS A 30 -15.98 -15.84 11.81
N LYS A 31 -14.69 -16.21 11.85
CA LYS A 31 -14.12 -17.06 12.89
C LYS A 31 -14.20 -16.40 14.28
N TYR A 32 -13.97 -15.10 14.36
CA TYR A 32 -13.90 -14.35 15.62
C TYR A 32 -15.15 -13.53 15.94
N GLY A 33 -16.24 -13.68 15.18
CA GLY A 33 -17.51 -13.00 15.43
C GLY A 33 -17.44 -11.48 15.20
N HIS A 34 -16.71 -11.04 14.17
CA HIS A 34 -16.65 -9.65 13.76
C HIS A 34 -17.46 -9.45 12.49
N THR A 35 -17.93 -8.22 12.27
CA THR A 35 -18.52 -7.77 10.99
C THR A 35 -17.55 -6.83 10.28
N VAL A 36 -17.56 -6.83 8.97
CA VAL A 36 -16.72 -5.96 8.15
C VAL A 36 -17.51 -5.40 6.97
N GLY A 37 -17.41 -4.09 6.75
CA GLY A 37 -17.94 -3.39 5.59
C GLY A 37 -16.80 -2.83 4.75
N TYR A 38 -16.92 -2.94 3.41
CA TYR A 38 -15.92 -2.47 2.47
C TYR A 38 -16.46 -1.31 1.65
N THR A 39 -15.67 -0.23 1.54
CA THR A 39 -15.94 0.89 0.64
C THR A 39 -14.76 1.07 -0.31
N TYR A 40 -15.03 1.06 -1.61
CA TYR A 40 -13.99 1.09 -2.63
C TYR A 40 -13.67 2.51 -3.08
N GLY A 41 -12.36 2.81 -3.22
CA GLY A 41 -11.83 4.04 -3.81
C GLY A 41 -10.84 3.76 -4.93
N SER A 42 -10.72 4.68 -5.89
CA SER A 42 -9.75 4.60 -6.97
C SER A 42 -8.47 5.31 -6.58
N VAL A 43 -7.31 4.72 -6.94
CA VAL A 43 -5.97 5.31 -6.69
C VAL A 43 -5.02 4.86 -7.79
N GLY A 44 -3.95 5.63 -8.03
CA GLY A 44 -2.93 5.31 -9.03
C GLY A 44 -3.35 5.59 -10.47
N ALA A 45 -2.90 4.77 -11.41
CA ALA A 45 -3.20 4.90 -12.85
C ALA A 45 -4.70 4.80 -13.12
N THR A 46 -5.38 3.88 -12.46
CA THR A 46 -6.84 3.72 -12.56
C THR A 46 -7.59 5.00 -12.16
N ALA A 47 -7.10 5.73 -11.18
CA ALA A 47 -7.67 7.02 -10.78
C ALA A 47 -7.34 8.13 -11.77
N ILE A 48 -6.11 8.16 -12.30
CA ILE A 48 -5.71 9.12 -13.35
C ILE A 48 -6.59 8.97 -14.59
N ASP A 49 -6.83 7.75 -15.04
CA ASP A 49 -7.67 7.47 -16.20
C ASP A 49 -9.11 7.98 -16.02
N LYS A 50 -9.64 7.93 -14.79
CA LYS A 50 -11.02 8.35 -14.47
C LYS A 50 -11.15 9.86 -14.21
N THR A 51 -10.17 10.46 -13.54
CA THR A 51 -10.32 11.80 -12.94
C THR A 51 -9.16 12.75 -13.26
N GLY A 52 -8.08 12.26 -13.87
CA GLY A 52 -6.84 13.01 -14.05
C GLY A 52 -6.01 13.17 -12.76
N ASN A 53 -6.46 12.63 -11.62
CA ASN A 53 -5.80 12.74 -10.33
C ASN A 53 -5.46 11.35 -9.77
N PRO A 54 -4.21 11.06 -9.38
CA PRO A 54 -3.80 9.76 -8.86
C PRO A 54 -4.34 9.45 -7.46
N TYR A 55 -4.82 10.45 -6.72
CA TYR A 55 -5.48 10.30 -5.41
C TYR A 55 -6.65 11.29 -5.27
N PRO A 56 -7.82 10.96 -5.81
CA PRO A 56 -8.99 11.83 -5.78
C PRO A 56 -9.46 12.15 -4.36
N GLU A 57 -10.06 13.32 -4.17
CA GLU A 57 -10.58 13.77 -2.88
C GLU A 57 -11.67 12.84 -2.34
N GLU A 58 -12.48 12.25 -3.23
CA GLU A 58 -13.45 11.23 -2.84
C GLU A 58 -12.78 10.01 -2.20
N THR A 59 -11.69 9.52 -2.78
CA THR A 59 -10.91 8.42 -2.20
C THR A 59 -10.34 8.80 -0.83
N HIS A 60 -9.84 10.03 -0.70
CA HIS A 60 -9.37 10.53 0.60
C HIS A 60 -10.48 10.52 1.65
N ARG A 61 -11.68 11.01 1.30
CA ARG A 61 -12.84 10.99 2.19
C ARG A 61 -13.23 9.58 2.63
N ILE A 62 -13.22 8.61 1.70
CA ILE A 62 -13.47 7.20 2.01
C ILE A 62 -12.46 6.68 3.03
N CYS A 63 -11.17 6.96 2.83
CA CYS A 63 -10.11 6.56 3.77
C CYS A 63 -10.32 7.15 5.16
N MET A 64 -10.64 8.45 5.25
CA MET A 64 -10.86 9.15 6.52
C MET A 64 -12.10 8.68 7.29
N GLN A 65 -13.07 8.08 6.62
CA GLN A 65 -14.30 7.53 7.21
C GLN A 65 -14.20 6.05 7.58
N SER A 66 -13.04 5.44 7.36
CA SER A 66 -12.77 4.02 7.58
C SER A 66 -11.81 3.82 8.76
N ASP A 67 -11.91 2.66 9.40
CA ASP A 67 -11.02 2.28 10.50
C ASP A 67 -9.63 1.87 9.98
N ALA A 68 -9.58 1.35 8.75
CA ALA A 68 -8.33 0.94 8.08
C ALA A 68 -8.44 1.06 6.56
N VAL A 69 -7.29 1.09 5.91
CA VAL A 69 -7.17 1.08 4.45
C VAL A 69 -6.51 -0.22 4.00
N LEU A 70 -7.22 -1.02 3.22
CA LEU A 70 -6.68 -2.18 2.51
C LEU A 70 -6.20 -1.71 1.13
N PHE A 71 -4.89 -1.68 0.96
CA PHE A 71 -4.24 -1.13 -0.22
C PHE A 71 -3.57 -2.23 -1.04
N GLY A 72 -3.80 -2.23 -2.36
CA GLY A 72 -3.22 -3.21 -3.29
C GLY A 72 -1.85 -2.78 -3.80
N ALA A 73 -1.79 -2.33 -5.05
CA ALA A 73 -0.55 -1.93 -5.70
C ALA A 73 -0.73 -0.63 -6.49
N ILE A 74 0.36 0.11 -6.67
CA ILE A 74 0.42 1.27 -7.57
C ILE A 74 1.58 1.08 -8.53
N GLY A 75 1.34 1.46 -9.77
CA GLY A 75 2.30 1.50 -10.85
C GLY A 75 1.71 0.93 -12.13
N ASP A 76 1.98 1.61 -13.24
CA ASP A 76 1.56 1.17 -14.57
C ASP A 76 2.69 1.49 -15.55
N PRO A 77 3.19 0.50 -16.30
CA PRO A 77 4.30 0.68 -17.27
C PRO A 77 4.07 1.80 -18.28
N ARG A 78 2.83 2.19 -18.55
CA ARG A 78 2.49 3.32 -19.43
C ARG A 78 3.08 4.65 -18.96
N PHE A 79 3.41 4.77 -17.67
CA PHE A 79 3.96 5.98 -17.06
C PHE A 79 5.47 5.93 -16.84
N ASP A 80 6.11 4.74 -16.85
CA ASP A 80 7.52 4.56 -16.43
C ASP A 80 8.51 5.35 -17.32
N ASN A 81 8.34 5.30 -18.63
CA ASN A 81 9.24 5.95 -19.59
C ASN A 81 8.56 7.07 -20.39
N ASN A 82 7.50 7.67 -19.85
CA ASN A 82 6.79 8.75 -20.51
C ASN A 82 7.22 10.12 -19.95
N PRO A 83 8.15 10.84 -20.63
CA PRO A 83 8.59 12.16 -20.18
C PRO A 83 7.49 13.23 -20.29
N GLN A 84 6.42 12.96 -21.02
CA GLN A 84 5.27 13.87 -21.17
C GLN A 84 4.20 13.65 -20.08
N ALA A 85 4.31 12.60 -19.30
CA ALA A 85 3.37 12.35 -18.19
C ALA A 85 3.52 13.45 -17.14
N LYS A 86 2.52 14.33 -17.07
CA LYS A 86 2.45 15.42 -16.07
C LYS A 86 2.16 14.88 -14.66
N VAL A 87 1.48 13.75 -14.59
CA VAL A 87 1.06 13.09 -13.34
C VAL A 87 1.42 11.63 -13.42
N ARG A 88 1.92 11.07 -12.31
CA ARG A 88 2.32 9.66 -12.20
C ARG A 88 1.54 8.95 -11.10
N PRO A 89 1.26 7.65 -11.23
CA PRO A 89 0.54 6.85 -10.22
C PRO A 89 1.17 6.94 -8.83
N GLU A 90 2.51 6.92 -8.74
CA GLU A 90 3.28 6.96 -7.49
C GLU A 90 3.05 8.24 -6.69
N GLN A 91 2.73 9.35 -7.36
CA GLN A 91 2.38 10.60 -6.69
C GLN A 91 1.13 10.44 -5.82
N GLY A 92 0.18 9.60 -6.27
CA GLY A 92 -1.01 9.27 -5.48
C GLY A 92 -0.68 8.54 -4.18
N LEU A 93 0.28 7.61 -4.21
CA LEU A 93 0.76 6.94 -3.01
C LEU A 93 1.41 7.90 -2.01
N LEU A 94 2.26 8.80 -2.51
CA LEU A 94 2.93 9.80 -1.67
C LEU A 94 1.93 10.79 -1.07
N GLU A 95 0.97 11.24 -1.88
CA GLU A 95 -0.09 12.15 -1.41
C GLU A 95 -0.97 11.48 -0.36
N MET A 96 -1.39 10.23 -0.59
CA MET A 96 -2.15 9.43 0.38
C MET A 96 -1.41 9.32 1.71
N ARG A 97 -0.14 8.94 1.70
CA ARG A 97 0.69 8.83 2.92
C ARG A 97 0.74 10.13 3.69
N LYS A 98 0.95 11.25 2.98
CA LYS A 98 1.00 12.57 3.58
C LYS A 98 -0.34 13.01 4.16
N LYS A 99 -1.42 12.90 3.39
CA LYS A 99 -2.77 13.35 3.80
C LYS A 99 -3.34 12.51 4.95
N LEU A 100 -3.03 11.22 5.00
CA LEU A 100 -3.45 10.32 6.08
C LEU A 100 -2.48 10.33 7.29
N GLY A 101 -1.38 11.09 7.23
CA GLY A 101 -0.41 11.17 8.33
C GLY A 101 0.29 9.85 8.64
N LEU A 102 0.54 9.01 7.61
CA LEU A 102 1.17 7.71 7.78
C LEU A 102 2.67 7.88 8.05
N TYR A 103 3.08 7.80 9.31
CA TYR A 103 4.44 8.04 9.76
C TYR A 103 5.38 6.86 9.50
N ALA A 104 4.98 5.65 9.88
CA ALA A 104 5.85 4.49 9.90
C ALA A 104 5.36 3.37 8.99
N ASN A 105 6.24 2.86 8.13
CA ASN A 105 6.05 1.60 7.42
C ASN A 105 6.73 0.49 8.22
N LEU A 106 5.94 -0.44 8.73
CA LEU A 106 6.43 -1.57 9.51
C LEU A 106 6.60 -2.78 8.59
N ARG A 107 7.81 -3.34 8.54
CA ARG A 107 8.14 -4.51 7.73
C ARG A 107 8.69 -5.61 8.63
N PRO A 108 7.85 -6.50 9.16
CA PRO A 108 8.32 -7.67 9.88
C PRO A 108 9.05 -8.61 8.91
N VAL A 109 10.21 -9.08 9.34
CA VAL A 109 11.04 -10.05 8.61
C VAL A 109 11.30 -11.22 9.53
N SER A 110 10.82 -12.39 9.16
CA SER A 110 11.06 -13.63 9.88
C SER A 110 11.45 -14.74 8.92
N THR A 111 12.29 -15.64 9.37
CA THR A 111 12.76 -16.77 8.57
C THR A 111 11.99 -18.04 8.93
N PHE A 112 11.31 -18.63 7.95
CA PHE A 112 10.71 -19.96 8.12
C PHE A 112 11.77 -21.05 7.90
N LYS A 113 11.96 -21.96 8.85
CA LYS A 113 12.94 -23.05 8.78
C LYS A 113 12.86 -23.84 7.45
N SER A 114 11.65 -24.08 6.96
CA SER A 114 11.42 -24.77 5.69
C SER A 114 11.89 -23.99 4.46
N LEU A 115 12.15 -22.70 4.55
CA LEU A 115 12.56 -21.83 3.43
C LEU A 115 14.01 -21.33 3.53
N VAL A 116 14.73 -21.64 4.59
CA VAL A 116 16.14 -21.20 4.79
C VAL A 116 17.01 -21.57 3.59
N HIS A 117 16.85 -22.78 3.04
CA HIS A 117 17.61 -23.26 1.89
C HIS A 117 17.37 -22.47 0.58
N ARG A 118 16.35 -21.62 0.52
CA ARG A 118 16.06 -20.74 -0.63
C ARG A 118 16.76 -19.40 -0.55
N SER A 119 17.37 -19.07 0.59
CA SER A 119 18.09 -17.82 0.77
C SER A 119 19.41 -17.84 -0.06
N PRO A 120 19.78 -16.71 -0.70
CA PRO A 120 21.11 -16.56 -1.30
C PRO A 120 22.22 -16.40 -0.26
N LEU A 121 21.87 -16.17 1.01
CA LEU A 121 22.81 -16.06 2.12
C LEU A 121 23.04 -17.43 2.75
N ARG A 122 24.18 -17.58 3.44
CA ARG A 122 24.50 -18.80 4.19
C ARG A 122 23.46 -19.06 5.27
N GLN A 123 23.13 -20.33 5.50
CA GLN A 123 22.06 -20.75 6.40
C GLN A 123 22.27 -20.19 7.82
N GLU A 124 23.48 -20.24 8.35
CA GLU A 124 23.80 -19.75 9.70
C GLU A 124 23.57 -18.24 9.90
N LEU A 125 23.46 -17.46 8.80
CA LEU A 125 23.18 -16.02 8.85
C LEU A 125 21.68 -15.70 8.84
N VAL A 126 20.86 -16.59 8.33
CA VAL A 126 19.43 -16.33 8.15
C VAL A 126 18.54 -17.16 9.08
N GLU A 127 19.04 -18.27 9.58
CA GLU A 127 18.28 -19.12 10.48
C GLU A 127 18.00 -18.39 11.80
N GLY A 128 16.72 -18.30 12.16
CA GLY A 128 16.28 -17.58 13.37
C GLY A 128 16.22 -16.06 13.23
N ALA A 129 16.42 -15.51 12.03
CA ALA A 129 16.21 -14.08 11.83
C ALA A 129 14.74 -13.71 12.11
N ASP A 130 14.53 -12.76 13.03
CA ASP A 130 13.23 -12.21 13.42
C ASP A 130 13.43 -10.77 13.87
N PHE A 131 13.04 -9.83 13.01
CA PHE A 131 13.16 -8.39 13.29
C PHE A 131 12.10 -7.59 12.55
N ILE A 132 11.89 -6.33 12.96
CA ILE A 132 11.03 -5.38 12.28
C ILE A 132 11.88 -4.26 11.70
N CYS A 133 11.81 -4.08 10.38
CA CYS A 133 12.37 -2.91 9.72
C CYS A 133 11.33 -1.78 9.75
N ILE A 134 11.64 -0.68 10.44
CA ILE A 134 10.77 0.50 10.52
C ILE A 134 11.30 1.55 9.54
N ARG A 135 10.45 1.97 8.59
CA ARG A 135 10.76 3.04 7.64
C ARG A 135 9.91 4.26 7.93
N GLU A 136 10.55 5.39 8.20
CA GLU A 136 9.90 6.69 8.31
C GLU A 136 9.40 7.15 6.93
N LEU A 137 8.16 7.70 6.85
CA LEU A 137 7.49 8.03 5.60
C LEU A 137 7.11 9.51 5.44
N THR A 138 7.40 10.37 6.41
CA THR A 138 6.92 11.77 6.42
C THR A 138 7.99 12.78 6.09
N GLY A 139 9.26 12.38 6.06
CA GLY A 139 10.41 13.23 5.78
C GLY A 139 11.34 12.68 4.70
N GLY A 140 12.58 13.14 4.74
CA GLY A 140 13.67 12.70 3.88
C GLY A 140 13.49 13.08 2.41
N ILE A 141 14.11 12.28 1.52
CA ILE A 141 14.25 12.57 0.09
C ILE A 141 12.90 12.73 -0.65
N TYR A 142 11.84 12.10 -0.15
CA TYR A 142 10.52 12.15 -0.81
C TYR A 142 9.71 13.40 -0.43
N PHE A 143 9.90 13.96 0.78
CA PHE A 143 9.10 15.05 1.31
C PHE A 143 9.91 16.26 1.76
N GLY A 144 11.24 16.14 1.84
CA GLY A 144 12.14 17.23 2.20
C GLY A 144 12.01 18.41 1.25
N ARG A 145 12.09 19.63 1.77
CA ARG A 145 12.10 20.87 0.98
C ARG A 145 13.30 21.74 1.42
N PRO A 146 13.95 22.46 0.51
CA PRO A 146 13.63 22.57 -0.93
C PRO A 146 14.05 21.33 -1.73
N GLN A 147 13.31 21.03 -2.80
CA GLN A 147 13.67 20.03 -3.79
C GLN A 147 13.98 20.76 -5.11
N GLY A 148 15.12 20.47 -5.71
CA GLY A 148 15.54 21.07 -6.98
C GLY A 148 16.89 20.56 -7.43
N ARG A 149 17.27 20.92 -8.67
CA ARG A 149 18.63 20.77 -9.16
C ARG A 149 19.32 22.12 -8.98
N SER A 150 20.48 22.13 -8.32
CA SER A 150 21.42 23.26 -8.33
C SER A 150 22.17 23.31 -9.65
#